data_eb79e887e21dc54bc1951f435bb3b691
#
_entry.id   eb79e887e21dc54bc1951f435bb3b691
#
_cell.length_a   1.000
_cell.length_b   1.000
_cell.length_c   1.000
_cell.angle_alpha   90.00
_cell.angle_beta   90.00
_cell.angle_gamma   90.00
#
_symmetry.space_group_name_H-M   'P 1'
#
loop_
_entity.id
_entity.type
_entity.pdbx_description
1 polymer ?
#
loop_
_entity_poly.entity_id
_entity_poly.type
_entity_poly.pdbx_seq_one_letter_code
_entity_poly.pdbx_strand_id
1 'polypeptide(L)'
;MKVEKVDEQRRRERLTDKRLEKLVAPPGGRLEIADDLVRELRVRVGKTGKKSWSILYRVARADGSRGAMKRLNIGVYPTVSLTAARNKAREALEAASMGIDPAAVRATEIDQRQTRTFDVVFERWIELHVKVTTRDGQRAKAAEELARKEAEEKGTKPRKVGRCPAERLLADLVLPKWRGRLIESIRRTEVVELIDGIVMDKGASIAREVRKHLVGLFSWAIDRGLIDISPAAGIKRKDLRYAASERCLSMDELRRVWNAAGDLGYPFGDWVRLLILTGQRRSEIADLERGWLAPEKDRLFVIPAHKYKTGIAHAVPLSAPAWKIVEGLPRWNEGEFLLSGSGGRSAISGFSKAKASLDKKIAKAAEKDGLPPMAPWRIHDLRHSVATHMIGLGIREEHVERVLGHKIGGVAGVYNHHSYLLEKRGALEKWGKLWASK
;
A
#
# COMPACT_ATOMS: atom_id res chain seq x y z
N MET A 1 4.88 23.34 -70.10
CA MET A 1 6.09 23.05 -69.30
C MET A 1 5.84 21.78 -68.49
N LYS A 2 6.35 20.64 -68.95
CA LYS A 2 6.33 19.36 -68.22
C LYS A 2 7.30 19.48 -67.02
N VAL A 3 6.82 19.43 -65.86
CA VAL A 3 7.66 19.28 -64.65
C VAL A 3 8.21 17.87 -64.66
N GLU A 4 9.49 17.73 -65.01
CA GLU A 4 10.23 16.49 -64.89
C GLU A 4 10.20 16.09 -63.41
N LYS A 5 9.52 14.99 -63.14
CA LYS A 5 9.69 14.25 -61.91
C LYS A 5 11.14 13.77 -61.90
N VAL A 6 11.98 14.47 -61.16
CA VAL A 6 13.31 13.99 -60.82
C VAL A 6 13.13 12.65 -60.09
N ASP A 7 13.44 11.61 -60.83
CA ASP A 7 13.49 10.23 -60.33
C ASP A 7 14.49 10.21 -59.17
N GLU A 8 14.00 10.14 -57.95
CA GLU A 8 14.81 9.97 -56.75
C GLU A 8 15.40 8.56 -56.74
N GLN A 9 16.22 8.30 -57.75
CA GLN A 9 16.92 7.04 -57.93
C GLN A 9 17.79 6.78 -56.72
N ARG A 10 17.49 5.70 -56.08
CA ARG A 10 18.22 4.95 -55.08
C ARG A 10 19.73 5.05 -55.29
N ARG A 11 20.34 6.17 -54.87
CA ARG A 11 21.79 6.30 -54.87
C ARG A 11 22.37 5.25 -53.95
N ARG A 12 23.18 4.36 -54.49
CA ARG A 12 24.00 3.41 -53.76
C ARG A 12 25.42 3.89 -53.80
N GLU A 13 26.08 3.96 -52.67
CA GLU A 13 27.50 4.28 -52.61
C GLU A 13 28.15 3.58 -51.40
N ARG A 14 29.44 3.36 -51.46
CA ARG A 14 30.20 2.86 -50.31
C ARG A 14 30.30 3.97 -49.29
N LEU A 15 29.49 3.87 -48.22
CA LEU A 15 29.50 4.84 -47.16
C LEU A 15 30.82 4.79 -46.39
N THR A 16 31.34 5.97 -46.01
CA THR A 16 32.47 6.17 -45.10
C THR A 16 32.12 7.27 -44.11
N ASP A 17 32.78 7.30 -42.94
CA ASP A 17 32.51 8.33 -41.95
C ASP A 17 32.76 9.75 -42.51
N LYS A 18 33.84 9.94 -43.27
CA LYS A 18 34.13 11.21 -43.96
C LYS A 18 33.02 11.63 -44.92
N ARG A 19 32.39 10.64 -45.58
CA ARG A 19 31.26 10.89 -46.48
C ARG A 19 30.00 11.26 -45.69
N LEU A 20 29.72 10.53 -44.62
CA LEU A 20 28.56 10.77 -43.74
C LEU A 20 28.57 12.16 -43.15
N GLU A 21 29.72 12.67 -42.71
CA GLU A 21 29.88 14.02 -42.19
C GLU A 21 29.42 15.09 -43.20
N LYS A 22 29.78 14.90 -44.47
CA LYS A 22 29.50 15.85 -45.57
C LYS A 22 28.11 15.71 -46.19
N LEU A 23 27.30 14.71 -45.80
CA LEU A 23 25.97 14.54 -46.34
C LEU A 23 25.02 15.64 -45.88
N VAL A 24 24.42 16.34 -46.84
CA VAL A 24 23.40 17.36 -46.62
C VAL A 24 22.18 17.02 -47.47
N ALA A 25 20.99 17.23 -46.93
CA ALA A 25 19.76 17.09 -47.66
C ALA A 25 19.62 18.24 -48.72
N PRO A 26 19.02 17.99 -49.87
CA PRO A 26 18.73 19.05 -50.83
C PRO A 26 17.71 20.04 -50.23
N PRO A 27 17.71 21.31 -50.72
CA PRO A 27 16.79 22.32 -50.24
C PRO A 27 15.32 21.83 -50.32
N GLY A 28 14.62 21.84 -49.19
CA GLY A 28 13.22 21.38 -49.08
C GLY A 28 12.98 19.87 -49.15
N GLY A 29 14.02 19.06 -49.42
CA GLY A 29 13.93 17.62 -49.64
C GLY A 29 14.49 16.74 -48.52
N ARG A 30 14.55 15.45 -48.76
CA ARG A 30 15.24 14.43 -47.97
C ARG A 30 16.22 13.68 -48.85
N LEU A 31 17.36 13.31 -48.30
CA LEU A 31 18.33 12.48 -49.02
C LEU A 31 18.32 11.08 -48.41
N GLU A 32 18.23 10.05 -49.24
CA GLU A 32 18.35 8.66 -48.81
C GLU A 32 19.41 7.95 -49.67
N ILE A 33 20.41 7.35 -49.00
CA ILE A 33 21.52 6.65 -49.68
C ILE A 33 21.61 5.23 -49.14
N ALA A 34 21.68 4.24 -49.98
CA ALA A 34 21.92 2.85 -49.62
C ALA A 34 23.43 2.58 -49.52
N ASP A 35 23.82 1.81 -48.51
CA ASP A 35 25.20 1.36 -48.36
C ASP A 35 25.53 0.25 -49.39
N ASP A 36 26.73 0.33 -49.96
CA ASP A 36 27.16 -0.68 -50.94
C ASP A 36 27.60 -2.01 -50.32
N LEU A 37 28.10 -1.97 -49.08
CA LEU A 37 28.50 -3.17 -48.30
C LEU A 37 27.34 -3.92 -47.72
N VAL A 38 26.29 -3.22 -47.28
CA VAL A 38 25.04 -3.80 -46.73
C VAL A 38 23.89 -3.14 -47.50
N ARG A 39 23.44 -3.78 -48.56
CA ARG A 39 22.51 -3.20 -49.56
C ARG A 39 21.17 -2.73 -49.02
N GLU A 40 20.72 -3.33 -47.92
CA GLU A 40 19.48 -3.02 -47.23
C GLU A 40 19.63 -1.85 -46.26
N LEU A 41 20.88 -1.55 -45.83
CA LEU A 41 21.17 -0.42 -44.93
C LEU A 41 21.07 0.91 -45.68
N ARG A 42 20.39 1.86 -45.10
CA ARG A 42 20.19 3.20 -45.65
C ARG A 42 20.47 4.27 -44.61
N VAL A 43 21.15 5.33 -45.03
CA VAL A 43 21.20 6.59 -44.31
C VAL A 43 20.20 7.55 -44.90
N ARG A 44 19.35 8.13 -44.03
CA ARG A 44 18.41 9.19 -44.39
C ARG A 44 18.86 10.49 -43.72
N VAL A 45 19.02 11.52 -44.53
CA VAL A 45 19.31 12.89 -44.05
C VAL A 45 18.03 13.72 -44.14
N GLY A 46 17.56 14.20 -42.99
CA GLY A 46 16.38 15.06 -42.92
C GLY A 46 16.67 16.52 -43.22
N LYS A 47 15.64 17.35 -43.34
CA LYS A 47 15.75 18.79 -43.60
C LYS A 47 16.60 19.53 -42.56
N THR A 48 16.65 19.05 -41.29
CA THR A 48 17.45 19.60 -40.21
C THR A 48 18.89 19.08 -40.16
N GLY A 49 19.34 18.34 -41.19
CA GLY A 49 20.65 17.70 -41.22
C GLY A 49 20.76 16.43 -40.37
N LYS A 50 19.72 16.03 -39.64
CA LYS A 50 19.72 14.81 -38.83
C LYS A 50 19.83 13.57 -39.73
N LYS A 51 20.83 12.73 -39.43
CA LYS A 51 21.12 11.52 -40.19
C LYS A 51 20.63 10.30 -39.42
N SER A 52 19.73 9.52 -39.98
CA SER A 52 19.14 8.33 -39.34
C SER A 52 19.43 7.08 -40.19
N TRP A 53 19.74 5.99 -39.47
CA TRP A 53 19.93 4.67 -40.04
C TRP A 53 18.63 3.89 -40.14
N SER A 54 18.37 3.28 -41.29
CA SER A 54 17.27 2.35 -41.46
C SER A 54 17.67 1.18 -42.35
N ILE A 55 16.98 0.06 -42.18
CA ILE A 55 17.09 -1.09 -43.09
C ILE A 55 15.74 -1.33 -43.77
N LEU A 56 15.82 -1.78 -45.03
CA LEU A 56 14.69 -2.33 -45.75
C LEU A 56 14.84 -3.84 -45.82
N TYR A 57 13.84 -4.58 -45.34
CA TYR A 57 13.91 -6.03 -45.25
C TYR A 57 12.57 -6.69 -45.55
N ARG A 58 12.60 -7.99 -45.80
CA ARG A 58 11.42 -8.85 -45.93
C ARG A 58 11.62 -10.06 -45.06
N VAL A 59 10.58 -10.41 -44.29
CA VAL A 59 10.62 -11.61 -43.42
C VAL A 59 10.35 -12.84 -44.28
N ALA A 60 11.15 -13.88 -44.13
CA ALA A 60 10.90 -15.17 -44.76
C ALA A 60 9.64 -15.80 -44.16
N ARG A 61 8.82 -16.44 -44.99
CA ARG A 61 7.66 -17.21 -44.56
C ARG A 61 7.95 -18.69 -44.54
N ALA A 62 7.13 -19.45 -43.79
CA ALA A 62 7.27 -20.91 -43.69
C ALA A 62 7.10 -21.64 -45.05
N ASP A 63 6.39 -21.03 -45.98
CA ASP A 63 6.21 -21.52 -47.35
C ASP A 63 7.37 -21.19 -48.30
N GLY A 64 8.46 -20.62 -47.79
CA GLY A 64 9.62 -20.17 -48.58
C GLY A 64 9.41 -18.84 -49.30
N SER A 65 8.22 -18.25 -49.26
CA SER A 65 7.96 -16.94 -49.87
C SER A 65 8.52 -15.80 -49.03
N ARG A 66 8.65 -14.61 -49.62
CA ARG A 66 9.09 -13.40 -48.90
C ARG A 66 7.90 -12.49 -48.61
N GLY A 67 7.79 -12.08 -47.39
CA GLY A 67 6.75 -11.14 -46.96
C GLY A 67 6.86 -9.75 -47.57
N ALA A 68 5.96 -8.85 -47.22
CA ALA A 68 6.00 -7.46 -47.67
C ALA A 68 7.29 -6.75 -47.22
N MET A 69 7.71 -5.75 -48.02
CA MET A 69 8.87 -4.92 -47.67
C MET A 69 8.56 -4.08 -46.44
N LYS A 70 9.40 -4.18 -45.42
CA LYS A 70 9.33 -3.43 -44.18
C LYS A 70 10.54 -2.53 -43.98
N ARG A 71 10.40 -1.50 -43.16
CA ARG A 71 11.48 -0.59 -42.77
C ARG A 71 11.65 -0.62 -41.28
N LEU A 72 12.88 -0.81 -40.81
CA LEU A 72 13.25 -0.68 -39.39
C LEU A 72 14.26 0.46 -39.21
N ASN A 73 14.02 1.37 -38.32
CA ASN A 73 15.00 2.39 -37.92
C ASN A 73 15.91 1.78 -36.83
N ILE A 74 17.24 1.81 -37.10
CA ILE A 74 18.25 1.19 -36.24
C ILE A 74 19.12 2.17 -35.48
N GLY A 75 18.90 3.48 -35.65
CA GLY A 75 19.59 4.51 -34.87
C GLY A 75 19.83 5.81 -35.62
N VAL A 76 20.61 6.69 -34.98
CA VAL A 76 20.96 8.01 -35.51
C VAL A 76 22.48 8.16 -35.46
N TYR A 77 23.07 8.67 -36.58
CA TYR A 77 24.48 9.05 -36.66
C TYR A 77 24.67 10.44 -35.96
N PRO A 78 25.75 10.67 -35.18
CA PRO A 78 26.89 9.79 -34.94
C PRO A 78 26.70 8.83 -33.75
N THR A 79 25.60 8.89 -32.99
CA THR A 79 25.36 8.01 -31.81
C THR A 79 25.49 6.53 -32.17
N VAL A 80 25.03 6.14 -33.35
CA VAL A 80 25.29 4.83 -33.95
C VAL A 80 26.28 5.05 -35.07
N SER A 81 27.52 4.60 -34.91
CA SER A 81 28.57 4.67 -35.94
C SER A 81 28.22 3.85 -37.18
N LEU A 82 28.88 4.08 -38.31
CA LEU A 82 28.68 3.31 -39.52
C LEU A 82 28.93 1.81 -39.33
N THR A 83 29.98 1.46 -38.61
CA THR A 83 30.30 0.06 -38.29
C THR A 83 29.21 -0.58 -37.44
N ALA A 84 28.75 0.11 -36.39
CA ALA A 84 27.66 -0.37 -35.58
C ALA A 84 26.33 -0.50 -36.35
N ALA A 85 26.04 0.44 -37.25
CA ALA A 85 24.87 0.36 -38.11
C ALA A 85 24.91 -0.85 -39.07
N ARG A 86 26.08 -1.16 -39.66
CA ARG A 86 26.27 -2.35 -40.50
C ARG A 86 26.08 -3.65 -39.75
N ASN A 87 26.62 -3.73 -38.52
CA ASN A 87 26.45 -4.92 -37.65
C ASN A 87 24.99 -5.13 -37.29
N LYS A 88 24.31 -4.10 -36.78
CA LYS A 88 22.87 -4.17 -36.51
C LYS A 88 22.01 -4.51 -37.70
N ALA A 89 22.41 -4.03 -38.88
CA ALA A 89 21.73 -4.35 -40.15
C ALA A 89 21.88 -5.83 -40.50
N ARG A 90 23.07 -6.41 -40.37
CA ARG A 90 23.31 -7.84 -40.63
C ARG A 90 22.53 -8.72 -39.64
N GLU A 91 22.57 -8.44 -38.35
CA GLU A 91 21.80 -9.15 -37.32
C GLU A 91 20.30 -9.14 -37.62
N ALA A 92 19.75 -7.98 -37.98
CA ALA A 92 18.34 -7.86 -38.31
C ALA A 92 17.95 -8.58 -39.61
N LEU A 93 18.84 -8.60 -40.63
CA LEU A 93 18.60 -9.32 -41.84
C LEU A 93 18.70 -10.84 -41.65
N GLU A 94 19.60 -11.30 -40.82
CA GLU A 94 19.72 -12.70 -40.43
C GLU A 94 18.46 -13.17 -39.73
N ALA A 95 17.98 -12.43 -38.71
CA ALA A 95 16.71 -12.73 -38.04
C ALA A 95 15.52 -12.79 -39.02
N ALA A 96 15.45 -11.82 -39.94
CA ALA A 96 14.39 -11.78 -40.96
C ALA A 96 14.47 -12.98 -41.93
N SER A 97 15.67 -13.47 -42.25
CA SER A 97 15.86 -14.67 -43.07
C SER A 97 15.41 -15.96 -42.39
N MET A 98 15.45 -15.98 -41.04
CA MET A 98 14.96 -17.08 -40.20
C MET A 98 13.43 -16.97 -39.92
N GLY A 99 12.73 -16.04 -40.52
CA GLY A 99 11.29 -15.85 -40.30
C GLY A 99 10.95 -14.98 -39.09
N ILE A 100 11.93 -14.42 -38.37
CA ILE A 100 11.74 -13.57 -37.20
C ILE A 100 11.68 -12.11 -37.67
N ASP A 101 10.61 -11.39 -37.34
CA ASP A 101 10.48 -9.96 -37.67
C ASP A 101 11.22 -9.07 -36.66
N PRO A 102 12.35 -8.41 -37.04
CA PRO A 102 13.11 -7.58 -36.09
C PRO A 102 12.34 -6.38 -35.56
N ALA A 103 11.35 -5.87 -36.32
CA ALA A 103 10.51 -4.77 -35.89
C ALA A 103 9.52 -5.24 -34.78
N ALA A 104 8.97 -6.43 -34.93
CA ALA A 104 8.09 -7.03 -33.93
C ALA A 104 8.86 -7.35 -32.64
N VAL A 105 10.05 -7.96 -32.78
CA VAL A 105 10.92 -8.22 -31.59
C VAL A 105 11.20 -6.93 -30.83
N ARG A 106 11.62 -5.87 -31.53
CA ARG A 106 11.92 -4.57 -30.93
C ARG A 106 10.67 -3.92 -30.28
N ALA A 107 9.51 -4.04 -30.93
CA ALA A 107 8.26 -3.55 -30.36
C ALA A 107 7.91 -4.30 -29.06
N THR A 108 8.07 -5.62 -29.04
CA THR A 108 7.86 -6.45 -27.85
C THR A 108 8.84 -6.09 -26.72
N GLU A 109 10.13 -5.86 -27.05
CA GLU A 109 11.12 -5.42 -26.06
C GLU A 109 10.76 -4.05 -25.44
N ILE A 110 10.30 -3.10 -26.27
CA ILE A 110 9.86 -1.79 -25.79
C ILE A 110 8.63 -1.93 -24.89
N ASP A 111 7.65 -2.72 -25.31
CA ASP A 111 6.45 -2.99 -24.53
C ASP A 111 6.80 -3.69 -23.20
N GLN A 112 7.64 -4.73 -23.25
CA GLN A 112 8.14 -5.39 -22.05
C GLN A 112 8.88 -4.44 -21.10
N ARG A 113 9.71 -3.53 -21.64
CA ARG A 113 10.36 -2.51 -20.81
C ARG A 113 9.37 -1.55 -20.18
N GLN A 114 8.35 -1.12 -20.92
CA GLN A 114 7.29 -0.24 -20.38
C GLN A 114 6.47 -0.94 -19.30
N THR A 115 6.15 -2.22 -19.46
CA THR A 115 5.39 -3.00 -18.48
C THR A 115 6.21 -3.40 -17.25
N ARG A 116 7.53 -3.26 -17.28
CA ARG A 116 8.47 -3.57 -16.19
C ARG A 116 8.98 -2.34 -15.45
N THR A 117 8.44 -1.15 -15.69
CA THR A 117 8.79 0.02 -14.87
C THR A 117 8.20 -0.08 -13.49
N PHE A 118 8.88 0.50 -12.49
CA PHE A 118 8.49 0.41 -11.08
C PHE A 118 7.06 0.89 -10.83
N ASP A 119 6.64 1.96 -11.47
CA ASP A 119 5.28 2.51 -11.36
C ASP A 119 4.22 1.52 -11.87
N VAL A 120 4.42 0.92 -13.04
CA VAL A 120 3.49 -0.09 -13.59
C VAL A 120 3.45 -1.35 -12.72
N VAL A 121 4.61 -1.82 -12.25
CA VAL A 121 4.69 -2.99 -11.36
C VAL A 121 4.04 -2.68 -10.01
N PHE A 122 4.24 -1.49 -9.47
CA PHE A 122 3.61 -1.03 -8.23
C PHE A 122 2.08 -1.01 -8.35
N GLU A 123 1.52 -0.41 -9.42
CA GLU A 123 0.08 -0.37 -9.65
C GLU A 123 -0.51 -1.78 -9.77
N ARG A 124 0.14 -2.66 -10.53
CA ARG A 124 -0.27 -4.07 -10.65
C ARG A 124 -0.22 -4.82 -9.32
N TRP A 125 0.82 -4.58 -8.51
CA TRP A 125 0.94 -5.18 -7.19
C TRP A 125 -0.18 -4.72 -6.25
N ILE A 126 -0.53 -3.44 -6.25
CA ILE A 126 -1.66 -2.92 -5.47
C ILE A 126 -2.96 -3.60 -5.88
N GLU A 127 -3.28 -3.63 -7.18
CA GLU A 127 -4.55 -4.15 -7.67
C GLU A 127 -4.66 -5.67 -7.54
N LEU A 128 -3.63 -6.41 -7.92
CA LEU A 128 -3.67 -7.88 -8.02
C LEU A 128 -3.24 -8.59 -6.73
N HIS A 129 -2.60 -7.91 -5.80
CA HIS A 129 -2.12 -8.51 -4.56
C HIS A 129 -2.67 -7.78 -3.32
N VAL A 130 -2.35 -6.50 -3.12
CA VAL A 130 -2.70 -5.80 -1.88
C VAL A 130 -4.22 -5.71 -1.71
N LYS A 131 -4.95 -5.27 -2.73
CA LYS A 131 -6.42 -5.15 -2.69
C LYS A 131 -7.14 -6.49 -2.62
N VAL A 132 -6.47 -7.58 -2.94
CA VAL A 132 -7.06 -8.95 -2.91
C VAL A 132 -6.72 -9.68 -1.61
N THR A 133 -5.47 -9.60 -1.15
CA THR A 133 -4.97 -10.45 -0.06
C THR A 133 -4.94 -9.77 1.30
N THR A 134 -4.86 -8.43 1.34
CA THR A 134 -4.77 -7.72 2.61
C THR A 134 -6.12 -7.13 3.03
N ARG A 135 -6.39 -7.15 4.35
CA ARG A 135 -7.63 -6.59 4.90
C ARG A 135 -7.83 -5.11 4.56
N ASP A 136 -6.77 -4.31 4.68
CA ASP A 136 -6.84 -2.88 4.38
C ASP A 136 -7.03 -2.62 2.88
N GLY A 137 -6.44 -3.46 2.03
CA GLY A 137 -6.64 -3.43 0.59
C GLY A 137 -8.06 -3.81 0.20
N GLN A 138 -8.60 -4.90 0.77
CA GLN A 138 -9.99 -5.34 0.54
C GLN A 138 -11.01 -4.28 0.99
N ARG A 139 -10.76 -3.60 2.13
CA ARG A 139 -11.59 -2.49 2.59
C ARG A 139 -11.56 -1.30 1.63
N ALA A 140 -10.36 -0.94 1.14
CA ALA A 140 -10.21 0.13 0.17
C ALA A 140 -10.95 -0.21 -1.13
N LYS A 141 -10.81 -1.43 -1.64
CA LYS A 141 -11.51 -1.92 -2.83
C LYS A 141 -13.03 -1.88 -2.67
N ALA A 142 -13.54 -2.40 -1.56
CA ALA A 142 -14.98 -2.37 -1.26
C ALA A 142 -15.52 -0.93 -1.18
N ALA A 143 -14.77 0.00 -0.60
CA ALA A 143 -15.15 1.40 -0.53
C ALA A 143 -15.13 2.08 -1.93
N GLU A 144 -14.19 1.71 -2.80
CA GLU A 144 -14.14 2.16 -4.20
C GLU A 144 -15.35 1.67 -5.00
N GLU A 145 -15.69 0.38 -4.85
CA GLU A 145 -16.84 -0.23 -5.52
C GLU A 145 -18.15 0.40 -5.06
N LEU A 146 -18.31 0.66 -3.75
CA LEU A 146 -19.47 1.35 -3.20
C LEU A 146 -19.59 2.77 -3.74
N ALA A 147 -18.48 3.54 -3.73
CA ALA A 147 -18.46 4.90 -4.26
C ALA A 147 -18.81 4.95 -5.76
N ARG A 148 -18.43 3.92 -6.53
CA ARG A 148 -18.78 3.80 -7.94
C ARG A 148 -20.27 3.51 -8.12
N LYS A 149 -20.84 2.57 -7.36
CA LYS A 149 -22.28 2.26 -7.40
C LYS A 149 -23.13 3.47 -7.02
N GLU A 150 -22.80 4.16 -5.92
CA GLU A 150 -23.49 5.38 -5.50
C GLU A 150 -23.44 6.49 -6.57
N ALA A 151 -22.33 6.56 -7.31
CA ALA A 151 -22.17 7.56 -8.38
C ALA A 151 -22.98 7.18 -9.63
N GLU A 152 -23.03 5.89 -9.99
CA GLU A 152 -23.86 5.37 -11.08
C GLU A 152 -25.35 5.63 -10.81
N GLU A 153 -25.83 5.32 -9.58
CA GLU A 153 -27.22 5.56 -9.17
C GLU A 153 -27.62 7.04 -9.21
N LYS A 154 -26.68 7.93 -8.86
CA LYS A 154 -26.91 9.38 -8.79
C LYS A 154 -26.56 10.14 -10.06
N GLY A 155 -26.02 9.48 -11.08
CA GLY A 155 -25.53 10.12 -12.31
C GLY A 155 -24.37 11.10 -12.06
N THR A 156 -23.54 10.87 -11.02
CA THR A 156 -22.46 11.75 -10.59
C THR A 156 -21.10 11.09 -10.73
N LYS A 157 -20.01 11.85 -10.54
CA LYS A 157 -18.66 11.25 -10.45
C LYS A 157 -18.46 10.56 -9.10
N PRO A 158 -17.80 9.40 -9.05
CA PRO A 158 -17.53 8.71 -7.80
C PRO A 158 -16.68 9.58 -6.87
N ARG A 159 -17.04 9.57 -5.58
CA ARG A 159 -16.26 10.26 -4.55
C ARG A 159 -14.87 9.63 -4.42
N LYS A 160 -13.87 10.45 -4.14
CA LYS A 160 -12.50 9.93 -3.89
C LYS A 160 -12.50 9.08 -2.62
N VAL A 161 -12.01 7.87 -2.73
CA VAL A 161 -11.76 6.95 -1.61
C VAL A 161 -10.30 7.05 -1.17
N GLY A 162 -10.05 6.90 0.12
CA GLY A 162 -8.69 6.94 0.66
C GLY A 162 -7.89 5.70 0.24
N ARG A 163 -6.64 5.92 -0.17
CA ARG A 163 -5.70 4.84 -0.49
C ARG A 163 -5.42 3.97 0.74
N CYS A 164 -5.23 2.66 0.54
CA CYS A 164 -4.78 1.78 1.61
C CYS A 164 -3.36 2.16 2.10
N PRO A 165 -2.95 1.77 3.32
CA PRO A 165 -1.65 2.17 3.88
C PRO A 165 -0.45 1.82 3.00
N ALA A 166 -0.43 0.64 2.39
CA ALA A 166 0.63 0.21 1.48
C ALA A 166 0.72 1.12 0.25
N GLU A 167 -0.41 1.38 -0.40
CA GLU A 167 -0.50 2.25 -1.56
C GLU A 167 -0.06 3.67 -1.21
N ARG A 168 -0.59 4.23 -0.13
CA ARG A 168 -0.24 5.60 0.30
C ARG A 168 1.24 5.74 0.57
N LEU A 169 1.83 4.84 1.39
CA LEU A 169 3.24 4.94 1.76
C LEU A 169 4.17 4.80 0.57
N LEU A 170 3.91 3.83 -0.32
CA LEU A 170 4.77 3.64 -1.49
C LEU A 170 4.56 4.74 -2.55
N ALA A 171 3.33 5.20 -2.76
CA ALA A 171 3.05 6.27 -3.70
C ALA A 171 3.65 7.61 -3.27
N ASP A 172 3.64 7.91 -1.97
CA ASP A 172 4.11 9.20 -1.46
C ASP A 172 5.64 9.22 -1.24
N LEU A 173 6.27 8.10 -0.85
CA LEU A 173 7.66 8.07 -0.40
C LEU A 173 8.62 7.36 -1.36
N VAL A 174 8.14 6.45 -2.19
CA VAL A 174 8.96 5.61 -3.06
C VAL A 174 8.78 5.95 -4.53
N LEU A 175 7.54 5.99 -4.99
CA LEU A 175 7.21 6.22 -6.38
C LEU A 175 7.84 7.49 -6.98
N PRO A 176 7.94 8.64 -6.30
CA PRO A 176 8.61 9.83 -6.83
C PRO A 176 10.09 9.61 -7.17
N LYS A 177 10.77 8.68 -6.48
CA LYS A 177 12.20 8.39 -6.69
C LYS A 177 12.45 7.36 -7.78
N TRP A 178 11.51 6.43 -8.00
CA TRP A 178 11.72 5.28 -8.90
C TRP A 178 10.75 5.20 -10.08
N ARG A 179 9.88 6.19 -10.26
CA ARG A 179 8.95 6.26 -11.41
C ARG A 179 9.69 6.19 -12.73
N GLY A 180 9.20 5.38 -13.67
CA GLY A 180 9.76 5.19 -15.00
C GLY A 180 11.05 4.38 -15.04
N ARG A 181 11.61 3.97 -13.91
CA ARG A 181 12.79 3.10 -13.85
C ARG A 181 12.38 1.64 -13.96
N LEU A 182 13.18 0.87 -14.69
CA LEU A 182 12.98 -0.58 -14.72
C LEU A 182 13.15 -1.17 -13.33
N ILE A 183 12.24 -2.04 -12.90
CA ILE A 183 12.26 -2.64 -11.56
C ILE A 183 13.56 -3.43 -11.32
N GLU A 184 14.09 -4.09 -12.35
CA GLU A 184 15.35 -4.84 -12.33
C GLU A 184 16.59 -3.95 -12.15
N SER A 185 16.48 -2.65 -12.45
CA SER A 185 17.57 -1.69 -12.32
C SER A 185 17.77 -1.17 -10.90
N ILE A 186 16.80 -1.42 -10.00
CA ILE A 186 16.83 -0.94 -8.62
C ILE A 186 17.79 -1.80 -7.81
N ARG A 187 18.80 -1.15 -7.24
CA ARG A 187 19.87 -1.83 -6.49
C ARG A 187 19.58 -1.82 -4.98
N ARG A 188 20.16 -2.79 -4.27
CA ARG A 188 20.07 -2.88 -2.81
C ARG A 188 20.53 -1.62 -2.08
N THR A 189 21.61 -0.99 -2.56
CA THR A 189 22.12 0.27 -2.00
C THR A 189 21.07 1.36 -2.03
N GLU A 190 20.33 1.49 -3.12
CA GLU A 190 19.28 2.49 -3.28
C GLU A 190 18.08 2.22 -2.36
N VAL A 191 17.76 0.95 -2.11
CA VAL A 191 16.72 0.59 -1.12
C VAL A 191 17.15 0.98 0.29
N VAL A 192 18.42 0.76 0.64
CA VAL A 192 18.98 1.15 1.94
C VAL A 192 18.95 2.66 2.09
N GLU A 193 19.48 3.42 1.13
CA GLU A 193 19.49 4.89 1.12
C GLU A 193 18.08 5.47 1.21
N LEU A 194 17.12 4.89 0.50
CA LEU A 194 15.71 5.29 0.58
C LEU A 194 15.19 5.13 2.02
N ILE A 195 15.44 3.97 2.64
CA ILE A 195 14.98 3.69 4.00
C ILE A 195 15.67 4.62 5.01
N ASP A 196 16.98 4.88 4.85
CA ASP A 196 17.74 5.83 5.69
C ASP A 196 17.14 7.24 5.61
N GLY A 197 16.86 7.72 4.41
CA GLY A 197 16.21 9.01 4.21
C GLY A 197 14.84 9.09 4.89
N ILE A 198 14.04 8.02 4.81
CA ILE A 198 12.74 7.97 5.48
C ILE A 198 12.88 7.94 7.00
N VAL A 199 13.90 7.26 7.55
CA VAL A 199 14.18 7.29 8.99
C VAL A 199 14.42 8.71 9.46
N MET A 200 15.24 9.46 8.73
CA MET A 200 15.59 10.85 9.08
C MET A 200 14.38 11.80 8.99
N ASP A 201 13.57 11.66 7.93
CA ASP A 201 12.46 12.58 7.66
C ASP A 201 11.16 12.25 8.40
N LYS A 202 10.84 10.96 8.57
CA LYS A 202 9.54 10.48 9.03
C LYS A 202 9.63 9.52 10.23
N GLY A 203 10.83 9.12 10.61
CA GLY A 203 11.10 8.23 11.72
C GLY A 203 11.03 6.74 11.40
N ALA A 204 11.60 5.94 12.30
CA ALA A 204 11.79 4.50 12.16
C ALA A 204 10.50 3.69 11.94
N SER A 205 9.37 4.14 12.50
CA SER A 205 8.08 3.44 12.34
C SER A 205 7.59 3.45 10.91
N ILE A 206 7.66 4.60 10.21
CA ILE A 206 7.25 4.74 8.82
C ILE A 206 8.23 4.00 7.91
N ALA A 207 9.53 4.15 8.16
CA ALA A 207 10.57 3.44 7.42
C ALA A 207 10.41 1.91 7.48
N ARG A 208 10.01 1.37 8.63
CA ARG A 208 9.70 -0.05 8.82
C ARG A 208 8.53 -0.51 7.96
N GLU A 209 7.43 0.24 7.96
CA GLU A 209 6.27 -0.12 7.14
C GLU A 209 6.58 -0.01 5.64
N VAL A 210 7.30 1.03 5.20
CA VAL A 210 7.75 1.15 3.81
C VAL A 210 8.64 -0.05 3.43
N ARG A 211 9.63 -0.39 4.27
CA ARG A 211 10.49 -1.56 4.04
C ARG A 211 9.68 -2.85 3.93
N LYS A 212 8.72 -3.08 4.83
CA LYS A 212 7.83 -4.25 4.80
C LYS A 212 7.07 -4.34 3.46
N HIS A 213 6.51 -3.23 3.00
CA HIS A 213 5.79 -3.17 1.73
C HIS A 213 6.72 -3.37 0.53
N LEU A 214 7.93 -2.80 0.54
CA LEU A 214 8.94 -3.04 -0.51
C LEU A 214 9.36 -4.51 -0.58
N VAL A 215 9.59 -5.16 0.57
CA VAL A 215 9.88 -6.61 0.59
C VAL A 215 8.74 -7.39 -0.04
N GLY A 216 7.48 -7.07 0.28
CA GLY A 216 6.31 -7.72 -0.30
C GLY A 216 6.20 -7.49 -1.82
N LEU A 217 6.41 -6.26 -2.28
CA LEU A 217 6.36 -5.91 -3.70
C LEU A 217 7.43 -6.65 -4.51
N PHE A 218 8.69 -6.64 -4.03
CA PHE A 218 9.77 -7.31 -4.74
C PHE A 218 9.64 -8.85 -4.70
N SER A 219 9.12 -9.43 -3.60
CA SER A 219 8.80 -10.87 -3.57
C SER A 219 7.72 -11.21 -4.60
N TRP A 220 6.66 -10.41 -4.67
CA TRP A 220 5.61 -10.58 -5.67
C TRP A 220 6.12 -10.42 -7.11
N ALA A 221 7.10 -9.55 -7.33
CA ALA A 221 7.74 -9.38 -8.63
C ALA A 221 8.59 -10.60 -9.02
N ILE A 222 9.27 -11.25 -8.06
CA ILE A 222 9.98 -12.52 -8.28
C ILE A 222 8.99 -13.62 -8.68
N ASP A 223 7.90 -13.79 -7.94
CA ASP A 223 6.88 -14.81 -8.20
C ASP A 223 6.28 -14.70 -9.62
N ARG A 224 6.43 -13.55 -10.27
CA ARG A 224 5.95 -13.27 -11.64
C ARG A 224 7.06 -13.20 -12.69
N GLY A 225 8.29 -13.57 -12.33
CA GLY A 225 9.43 -13.54 -13.25
C GLY A 225 9.79 -12.14 -13.78
N LEU A 226 9.44 -11.09 -13.03
CA LEU A 226 9.80 -9.71 -13.40
C LEU A 226 11.24 -9.38 -13.00
N ILE A 227 11.73 -10.01 -11.93
CA ILE A 227 13.10 -9.94 -11.43
C ILE A 227 13.50 -11.29 -10.85
N ASP A 228 14.78 -11.61 -10.85
CA ASP A 228 15.31 -12.86 -10.29
C ASP A 228 15.67 -12.72 -8.79
N ILE A 229 16.09 -11.53 -8.37
CA ILE A 229 16.59 -11.28 -7.01
C ILE A 229 15.94 -10.01 -6.45
N SER A 230 15.42 -10.10 -5.21
CA SER A 230 14.86 -8.94 -4.51
C SER A 230 15.96 -8.02 -3.97
N PRO A 231 16.00 -6.73 -4.36
CA PRO A 231 16.94 -5.78 -3.78
C PRO A 231 16.62 -5.46 -2.31
N ALA A 232 15.42 -5.77 -1.84
CA ALA A 232 14.99 -5.56 -0.45
C ALA A 232 15.19 -6.78 0.45
N ALA A 233 15.57 -7.95 -0.11
CA ALA A 233 15.73 -9.18 0.66
C ALA A 233 16.89 -9.08 1.67
N GLY A 234 16.68 -9.64 2.86
CA GLY A 234 17.73 -9.74 3.87
C GLY A 234 18.26 -8.42 4.43
N ILE A 235 17.61 -7.29 4.19
CA ILE A 235 17.95 -6.02 4.84
C ILE A 235 17.55 -6.11 6.32
N LYS A 236 18.52 -6.44 7.18
CA LYS A 236 18.33 -6.50 8.63
C LYS A 236 18.66 -5.14 9.24
N ARG A 237 17.66 -4.44 9.75
CA ARG A 237 17.77 -3.13 10.38
C ARG A 237 17.35 -3.25 11.85
N LYS A 238 18.33 -3.29 12.76
CA LYS A 238 18.06 -3.37 14.21
C LYS A 238 17.37 -2.09 14.74
N ASP A 239 17.74 -0.96 14.18
CA ASP A 239 17.16 0.36 14.49
C ASP A 239 15.69 0.50 14.07
N LEU A 240 15.21 -0.33 13.15
CA LEU A 240 13.80 -0.40 12.76
C LEU A 240 12.99 -1.41 13.59
N ARG A 241 13.58 -2.07 14.60
CA ARG A 241 12.82 -2.98 15.46
C ARG A 241 11.77 -2.19 16.24
N TYR A 242 10.61 -2.79 16.40
CA TYR A 242 9.58 -2.24 17.26
C TYR A 242 10.04 -2.35 18.71
N ALA A 243 10.26 -1.24 19.38
CA ALA A 243 10.27 -1.23 20.81
C ALA A 243 8.80 -1.30 21.27
N ALA A 244 8.39 -2.43 21.80
CA ALA A 244 7.08 -2.53 22.43
C ALA A 244 6.99 -1.44 23.51
N SER A 245 5.85 -0.76 23.60
CA SER A 245 5.62 0.10 24.74
C SER A 245 5.40 -0.80 25.95
N GLU A 246 6.29 -0.76 26.89
CA GLU A 246 6.14 -1.46 28.18
C GLU A 246 5.34 -0.63 29.18
N ARG A 247 4.73 0.47 28.74
CA ARG A 247 3.98 1.39 29.59
C ARG A 247 2.72 0.71 30.13
N CYS A 248 2.71 0.46 31.42
CA CYS A 248 1.55 0.05 32.18
C CYS A 248 1.16 1.21 33.11
N LEU A 249 -0.08 1.68 33.01
CA LEU A 249 -0.61 2.71 33.89
C LEU A 249 -0.91 2.09 35.26
N SER A 250 -0.53 2.79 36.32
CA SER A 250 -0.92 2.40 37.66
C SER A 250 -2.44 2.53 37.85
N MET A 251 -2.98 1.92 38.92
CA MET A 251 -4.41 2.07 39.23
C MET A 251 -4.79 3.53 39.48
N ASP A 252 -3.92 4.33 40.11
CA ASP A 252 -4.18 5.75 40.28
C ASP A 252 -4.15 6.53 39.02
N GLU A 253 -3.22 6.23 38.10
CA GLU A 253 -3.22 6.81 36.75
C GLU A 253 -4.47 6.42 35.96
N LEU A 254 -4.92 5.17 36.03
CA LEU A 254 -6.17 4.73 35.41
C LEU A 254 -7.39 5.46 35.99
N ARG A 255 -7.42 5.72 37.32
CA ARG A 255 -8.47 6.54 37.94
C ARG A 255 -8.46 7.98 37.46
N ARG A 256 -7.28 8.60 37.32
CA ARG A 256 -7.16 9.95 36.71
C ARG A 256 -7.72 9.97 35.32
N VAL A 257 -7.38 8.98 34.47
CA VAL A 257 -7.92 8.83 33.12
C VAL A 257 -9.43 8.65 33.13
N TRP A 258 -9.97 7.81 34.04
CA TRP A 258 -11.39 7.56 34.21
C TRP A 258 -12.19 8.82 34.60
N ASN A 259 -11.69 9.61 35.54
CA ASN A 259 -12.32 10.85 35.97
C ASN A 259 -12.30 11.89 34.86
N ALA A 260 -11.14 12.12 34.22
CA ALA A 260 -11.01 13.04 33.12
C ALA A 260 -11.87 12.63 31.88
N ALA A 261 -12.07 11.32 31.67
CA ALA A 261 -12.98 10.82 30.68
C ALA A 261 -14.45 11.16 30.99
N GLY A 262 -14.83 11.14 32.27
CA GLY A 262 -16.14 11.62 32.69
C GLY A 262 -16.38 13.08 32.37
N ASP A 263 -15.39 13.93 32.64
CA ASP A 263 -15.43 15.35 32.29
C ASP A 263 -15.38 15.62 30.79
N LEU A 264 -14.84 14.69 30.01
CA LEU A 264 -14.82 14.78 28.54
C LEU A 264 -16.20 14.51 27.95
N GLY A 265 -16.98 13.63 28.57
CA GLY A 265 -18.33 13.29 28.14
C GLY A 265 -18.43 12.52 26.84
N TYR A 266 -19.67 12.36 26.39
CA TYR A 266 -19.97 11.67 25.13
C TYR A 266 -19.41 12.40 23.92
N PRO A 267 -18.95 11.73 22.88
CA PRO A 267 -18.79 10.27 22.77
C PRO A 267 -17.43 9.76 23.27
N PHE A 268 -16.44 10.63 23.45
CA PHE A 268 -15.05 10.23 23.69
C PHE A 268 -14.80 9.81 25.15
N GLY A 269 -15.50 10.41 26.10
CA GLY A 269 -15.40 10.00 27.50
C GLY A 269 -15.93 8.59 27.71
N ASP A 270 -17.12 8.29 27.19
CA ASP A 270 -17.71 6.95 27.26
C ASP A 270 -16.87 5.92 26.52
N TRP A 271 -16.30 6.28 25.37
CA TRP A 271 -15.35 5.45 24.65
C TRP A 271 -14.13 5.07 25.51
N VAL A 272 -13.49 6.03 26.18
CA VAL A 272 -12.33 5.78 27.06
C VAL A 272 -12.73 4.89 28.25
N ARG A 273 -13.87 5.17 28.89
CA ARG A 273 -14.36 4.38 30.01
C ARG A 273 -14.68 2.95 29.59
N LEU A 274 -15.29 2.74 28.42
CA LEU A 274 -15.53 1.39 27.87
C LEU A 274 -14.22 0.67 27.54
N LEU A 275 -13.18 1.36 27.04
CA LEU A 275 -11.86 0.77 26.85
C LEU A 275 -11.26 0.27 28.16
N ILE A 276 -11.38 1.03 29.25
CA ILE A 276 -10.91 0.63 30.58
C ILE A 276 -11.71 -0.56 31.11
N LEU A 277 -13.03 -0.54 30.96
CA LEU A 277 -13.90 -1.60 31.50
C LEU A 277 -13.80 -2.92 30.75
N THR A 278 -13.45 -2.90 29.45
CA THR A 278 -13.50 -4.10 28.61
C THR A 278 -12.13 -4.58 28.13
N GLY A 279 -11.10 -3.71 28.18
CA GLY A 279 -9.77 -4.00 27.63
C GLY A 279 -9.75 -4.18 26.10
N GLN A 280 -10.81 -3.82 25.37
CA GLN A 280 -10.89 -4.04 23.93
C GLN A 280 -9.99 -3.06 23.15
N ARG A 281 -9.78 -3.32 21.86
CA ARG A 281 -8.98 -2.43 21.01
C ARG A 281 -9.73 -1.13 20.76
N ARG A 282 -8.97 -0.06 20.55
CA ARG A 282 -9.45 1.29 20.29
C ARG A 282 -10.58 1.34 19.25
N SER A 283 -10.35 0.70 18.09
CA SER A 283 -11.32 0.68 17.01
C SER A 283 -12.51 -0.25 17.27
N GLU A 284 -12.34 -1.30 18.05
CA GLU A 284 -13.41 -2.24 18.36
C GLU A 284 -14.52 -1.57 19.19
N ILE A 285 -14.15 -0.71 20.13
CA ILE A 285 -15.13 0.08 20.88
C ILE A 285 -15.63 1.27 20.07
N ALA A 286 -14.77 1.91 19.28
CA ALA A 286 -15.18 3.06 18.45
C ALA A 286 -16.20 2.68 17.37
N ASP A 287 -16.03 1.50 16.77
CA ASP A 287 -16.88 0.97 15.71
C ASP A 287 -18.11 0.19 16.25
N LEU A 288 -18.43 0.28 17.56
CA LEU A 288 -19.52 -0.47 18.17
C LEU A 288 -20.87 -0.06 17.56
N GLU A 289 -21.53 -1.02 16.95
CA GLU A 289 -22.84 -0.87 16.32
C GLU A 289 -23.96 -1.43 17.22
N ARG A 290 -25.13 -0.88 17.15
CA ARG A 290 -26.29 -1.33 17.94
C ARG A 290 -26.66 -2.78 17.67
N GLY A 291 -26.59 -3.21 16.42
CA GLY A 291 -26.84 -4.59 16.02
C GLY A 291 -25.84 -5.61 16.58
N TRP A 292 -24.75 -5.16 17.23
CA TRP A 292 -23.81 -6.08 17.89
C TRP A 292 -24.19 -6.36 19.33
N LEU A 293 -25.10 -5.58 19.92
CA LEU A 293 -25.56 -5.82 21.28
C LEU A 293 -26.49 -7.04 21.31
N ALA A 294 -26.21 -7.96 22.21
CA ALA A 294 -27.14 -9.04 22.55
C ALA A 294 -28.34 -8.51 23.34
N PRO A 295 -29.42 -9.31 23.49
CA PRO A 295 -30.51 -8.96 24.35
C PRO A 295 -30.06 -8.52 25.75
N GLU A 296 -30.77 -7.59 26.35
CA GLU A 296 -30.43 -6.97 27.67
C GLU A 296 -30.07 -7.95 28.76
N LYS A 297 -30.81 -9.06 28.85
CA LYS A 297 -30.53 -10.13 29.77
C LYS A 297 -29.14 -10.72 29.71
N ASP A 298 -28.51 -10.68 28.52
CA ASP A 298 -27.21 -11.28 28.29
C ASP A 298 -26.05 -10.31 28.52
N ARG A 299 -26.30 -8.99 28.51
CA ARG A 299 -25.31 -7.93 28.74
C ARG A 299 -23.97 -8.22 28.08
N LEU A 300 -23.96 -8.31 26.75
CA LEU A 300 -22.76 -8.51 25.97
C LEU A 300 -22.91 -7.87 24.59
N PHE A 301 -21.81 -7.67 23.92
CA PHE A 301 -21.79 -7.41 22.47
C PHE A 301 -20.94 -8.44 21.74
N VAL A 302 -21.27 -8.68 20.49
CA VAL A 302 -20.55 -9.61 19.62
C VAL A 302 -19.98 -8.86 18.44
N ILE A 303 -18.67 -8.76 18.36
CA ILE A 303 -18.00 -8.21 17.18
C ILE A 303 -18.06 -9.27 16.07
N PRO A 304 -18.69 -9.00 14.91
CA PRO A 304 -18.81 -9.97 13.84
C PRO A 304 -17.44 -10.40 13.29
N ALA A 305 -17.34 -11.62 12.80
CA ALA A 305 -16.09 -12.20 12.30
C ALA A 305 -15.42 -11.32 11.22
N HIS A 306 -16.20 -10.76 10.30
CA HIS A 306 -15.69 -9.89 9.23
C HIS A 306 -15.16 -8.53 9.72
N LYS A 307 -15.58 -8.09 10.90
CA LYS A 307 -15.09 -6.87 11.57
C LYS A 307 -13.93 -7.15 12.55
N TYR A 308 -13.77 -8.38 13.00
CA TYR A 308 -12.74 -8.74 13.98
C TYR A 308 -11.41 -9.11 13.31
N LYS A 309 -10.29 -8.70 13.93
CA LYS A 309 -8.93 -8.88 13.37
C LYS A 309 -8.58 -10.34 13.07
N THR A 310 -9.11 -11.27 13.86
CA THR A 310 -8.77 -12.70 13.72
C THR A 310 -9.68 -13.46 12.76
N GLY A 311 -10.74 -12.84 12.24
CA GLY A 311 -11.73 -13.47 11.37
C GLY A 311 -12.71 -14.41 12.09
N ILE A 312 -12.72 -14.39 13.43
CA ILE A 312 -13.63 -15.16 14.28
C ILE A 312 -14.44 -14.17 15.11
N ALA A 313 -15.76 -14.36 15.22
CA ALA A 313 -16.62 -13.50 16.03
C ALA A 313 -16.14 -13.45 17.49
N HIS A 314 -16.18 -12.28 18.10
CA HIS A 314 -15.69 -12.07 19.45
C HIS A 314 -16.80 -11.54 20.36
N ALA A 315 -17.30 -12.39 21.24
CA ALA A 315 -18.26 -11.99 22.27
C ALA A 315 -17.54 -11.39 23.49
N VAL A 316 -18.00 -10.22 23.91
CA VAL A 316 -17.46 -9.46 25.07
C VAL A 316 -18.60 -9.22 26.05
N PRO A 317 -18.64 -9.92 27.19
CA PRO A 317 -19.56 -9.62 28.27
C PRO A 317 -19.33 -8.21 28.82
N LEU A 318 -20.38 -7.58 29.28
CA LEU A 318 -20.34 -6.25 29.88
C LEU A 318 -20.62 -6.37 31.39
N SER A 319 -19.66 -5.91 32.19
CA SER A 319 -19.89 -5.74 33.63
C SER A 319 -20.98 -4.69 33.89
N ALA A 320 -21.57 -4.70 35.09
CA ALA A 320 -22.63 -3.76 35.43
C ALA A 320 -22.28 -2.28 35.14
N PRO A 321 -21.09 -1.74 35.49
CA PRO A 321 -20.72 -0.37 35.10
C PRO A 321 -20.55 -0.19 33.57
N ALA A 322 -20.07 -1.20 32.84
CA ALA A 322 -19.96 -1.11 31.40
C ALA A 322 -21.34 -1.10 30.72
N TRP A 323 -22.24 -1.94 31.19
CA TRP A 323 -23.63 -1.97 30.73
C TRP A 323 -24.33 -0.64 30.95
N LYS A 324 -24.20 -0.06 32.17
CA LYS A 324 -24.76 1.26 32.50
C LYS A 324 -24.33 2.36 31.54
N ILE A 325 -23.05 2.35 31.09
CA ILE A 325 -22.59 3.29 30.08
C ILE A 325 -23.29 3.02 28.76
N VAL A 326 -23.31 1.78 28.28
CA VAL A 326 -23.92 1.40 26.98
C VAL A 326 -25.42 1.70 26.96
N GLU A 327 -26.12 1.45 28.05
CA GLU A 327 -27.55 1.74 28.20
C GLU A 327 -27.85 3.23 28.15
N GLY A 328 -26.96 4.07 28.69
CA GLY A 328 -27.06 5.52 28.69
C GLY A 328 -26.63 6.20 27.36
N LEU A 329 -26.12 5.46 26.39
CA LEU A 329 -25.71 6.04 25.12
C LEU A 329 -26.92 6.51 24.30
N PRO A 330 -26.78 7.60 23.52
CA PRO A 330 -27.85 8.10 22.67
C PRO A 330 -28.40 7.03 21.73
N ARG A 331 -29.71 7.04 21.53
CA ARG A 331 -30.41 6.23 20.52
C ARG A 331 -30.74 7.11 19.33
N TRP A 332 -30.26 6.71 18.15
CA TRP A 332 -30.49 7.45 16.92
C TRP A 332 -31.60 6.82 16.10
N ASN A 333 -32.42 7.62 15.45
CA ASN A 333 -33.46 7.12 14.51
C ASN A 333 -32.84 6.55 13.25
N GLU A 334 -31.73 7.14 12.80
CA GLU A 334 -30.97 6.73 11.63
C GLU A 334 -29.50 6.55 12.03
N GLY A 335 -28.96 5.35 11.80
CA GLY A 335 -27.54 5.07 12.07
C GLY A 335 -27.33 4.07 13.18
N GLU A 336 -26.32 3.22 12.99
CA GLU A 336 -26.06 2.05 13.79
C GLU A 336 -24.99 2.26 14.88
N PHE A 337 -24.14 3.30 14.73
CA PHE A 337 -23.00 3.48 15.62
C PHE A 337 -23.42 4.04 16.98
N LEU A 338 -23.03 3.34 18.06
CA LEU A 338 -23.31 3.75 19.43
C LEU A 338 -22.49 4.97 19.86
N LEU A 339 -21.24 5.05 19.40
CA LEU A 339 -20.34 6.17 19.65
C LEU A 339 -20.17 6.97 18.35
N SER A 340 -20.83 8.09 18.25
CA SER A 340 -20.92 8.87 17.03
C SER A 340 -21.01 10.37 17.30
N GLY A 341 -20.31 11.17 16.50
CA GLY A 341 -20.49 12.61 16.45
C GLY A 341 -21.42 13.06 15.30
N SER A 342 -22.01 12.11 14.54
CA SER A 342 -22.84 12.35 13.36
C SER A 342 -24.25 11.77 13.45
N GLY A 343 -24.77 11.58 14.68
CA GLY A 343 -26.10 11.00 14.87
C GLY A 343 -26.17 9.52 14.47
N GLY A 344 -25.16 8.74 14.81
CA GLY A 344 -25.12 7.28 14.53
C GLY A 344 -24.72 6.91 13.10
N ARG A 345 -24.56 7.84 12.16
CA ARG A 345 -24.24 7.57 10.76
C ARG A 345 -22.80 7.13 10.52
N SER A 346 -21.89 7.51 11.39
CA SER A 346 -20.48 7.09 11.34
C SER A 346 -19.91 6.91 12.74
N ALA A 347 -18.94 6.01 12.87
CA ALA A 347 -18.15 5.84 14.08
C ALA A 347 -17.34 7.11 14.40
N ILE A 348 -16.95 7.23 15.66
CA ILE A 348 -16.06 8.34 16.08
C ILE A 348 -14.71 8.26 15.39
N SER A 349 -14.17 9.41 15.06
CA SER A 349 -12.83 9.62 14.50
C SER A 349 -12.15 10.78 15.21
N GLY A 350 -10.86 11.05 14.89
CA GLY A 350 -10.13 12.15 15.55
C GLY A 350 -9.56 11.80 16.92
N PHE A 351 -9.22 10.54 17.14
CA PHE A 351 -8.67 10.01 18.40
C PHE A 351 -7.47 10.80 18.96
N SER A 352 -6.63 11.37 18.09
CA SER A 352 -5.49 12.18 18.55
C SER A 352 -5.93 13.48 19.21
N LYS A 353 -6.99 14.14 18.69
CA LYS A 353 -7.58 15.33 19.30
C LYS A 353 -8.24 15.00 20.62
N ALA A 354 -9.00 13.89 20.66
CA ALA A 354 -9.63 13.41 21.88
C ALA A 354 -8.59 13.10 22.97
N LYS A 355 -7.49 12.40 22.61
CA LYS A 355 -6.38 12.12 23.53
C LYS A 355 -5.74 13.40 24.05
N ALA A 356 -5.47 14.39 23.18
CA ALA A 356 -4.90 15.66 23.60
C ALA A 356 -5.84 16.44 24.57
N SER A 357 -7.16 16.39 24.33
CA SER A 357 -8.14 16.98 25.22
C SER A 357 -8.21 16.26 26.57
N LEU A 358 -8.13 14.94 26.55
CA LEU A 358 -8.08 14.10 27.77
C LEU A 358 -6.83 14.41 28.59
N ASP A 359 -5.64 14.50 27.93
CA ASP A 359 -4.37 14.82 28.59
C ASP A 359 -4.41 16.21 29.27
N LYS A 360 -5.01 17.20 28.60
CA LYS A 360 -5.21 18.54 29.19
C LYS A 360 -6.08 18.50 30.46
N LYS A 361 -7.15 17.71 30.45
CA LYS A 361 -8.02 17.54 31.63
C LYS A 361 -7.29 16.85 32.77
N ILE A 362 -6.51 15.79 32.44
CA ILE A 362 -5.69 15.08 33.44
C ILE A 362 -4.64 16.03 34.05
N ALA A 363 -3.94 16.81 33.23
CA ALA A 363 -2.95 17.74 33.73
C ALA A 363 -3.55 18.83 34.59
N LYS A 364 -4.70 19.41 34.21
CA LYS A 364 -5.42 20.43 35.00
C LYS A 364 -5.90 19.88 36.35
N ALA A 365 -6.40 18.63 36.38
CA ALA A 365 -6.82 17.99 37.61
C ALA A 365 -5.61 17.71 38.53
N ALA A 366 -4.50 17.22 37.96
CA ALA A 366 -3.26 16.98 38.69
C ALA A 366 -2.69 18.25 39.31
N GLU A 367 -2.67 19.36 38.59
CA GLU A 367 -2.26 20.67 39.09
C GLU A 367 -3.13 21.12 40.29
N LYS A 368 -4.44 21.02 40.14
CA LYS A 368 -5.40 21.37 41.21
C LYS A 368 -5.18 20.55 42.49
N ASP A 369 -4.90 19.25 42.31
CA ASP A 369 -4.75 18.30 43.40
C ASP A 369 -3.30 18.21 43.94
N GLY A 370 -2.38 19.03 43.45
CA GLY A 370 -0.95 19.03 43.82
C GLY A 370 -0.22 17.72 43.44
N LEU A 371 -0.71 17.01 42.45
CA LEU A 371 -0.16 15.71 42.02
C LEU A 371 0.89 15.90 40.89
N PRO A 372 1.89 15.00 40.83
CA PRO A 372 2.86 15.07 39.75
C PRO A 372 2.21 14.83 38.38
N PRO A 373 2.80 15.42 37.29
CA PRO A 373 2.36 15.16 35.94
C PRO A 373 2.38 13.66 35.65
N MET A 374 1.42 13.22 34.84
CA MET A 374 1.38 11.83 34.37
C MET A 374 2.42 11.61 33.28
N ALA A 375 3.19 10.52 33.36
CA ALA A 375 4.14 10.15 32.32
C ALA A 375 3.44 9.92 30.98
N PRO A 376 4.10 10.16 29.83
CA PRO A 376 3.50 9.97 28.52
C PRO A 376 2.93 8.57 28.33
N TRP A 377 1.74 8.49 27.77
CA TRP A 377 1.00 7.25 27.55
C TRP A 377 0.16 7.31 26.27
N ARG A 378 -0.22 6.15 25.75
CA ARG A 378 -1.03 5.98 24.54
C ARG A 378 -2.35 5.32 24.87
N ILE A 379 -3.38 5.52 24.08
CA ILE A 379 -4.69 4.84 24.27
C ILE A 379 -4.54 3.30 24.31
N HIS A 380 -3.59 2.73 23.55
CA HIS A 380 -3.36 1.29 23.55
C HIS A 380 -2.77 0.78 24.90
N ASP A 381 -2.08 1.63 25.64
CA ASP A 381 -1.52 1.28 26.95
C ASP A 381 -2.61 1.01 27.99
N LEU A 382 -3.84 1.55 27.80
CA LEU A 382 -4.99 1.19 28.62
C LEU A 382 -5.26 -0.32 28.58
N ARG A 383 -5.21 -0.92 27.40
CA ARG A 383 -5.44 -2.36 27.22
C ARG A 383 -4.36 -3.20 27.91
N HIS A 384 -3.09 -2.80 27.81
CA HIS A 384 -1.99 -3.45 28.53
C HIS A 384 -2.17 -3.34 30.03
N SER A 385 -2.55 -2.15 30.51
CA SER A 385 -2.78 -1.89 31.93
C SER A 385 -3.95 -2.71 32.46
N VAL A 386 -5.06 -2.77 31.71
CA VAL A 386 -6.22 -3.61 32.08
C VAL A 386 -5.81 -5.08 32.19
N ALA A 387 -5.07 -5.61 31.23
CA ALA A 387 -4.59 -7.00 31.25
C ALA A 387 -3.74 -7.25 32.51
N THR A 388 -2.73 -6.40 32.75
CA THR A 388 -1.81 -6.53 33.88
C THR A 388 -2.55 -6.48 35.23
N HIS A 389 -3.45 -5.52 35.39
CA HIS A 389 -4.20 -5.38 36.65
C HIS A 389 -5.24 -6.49 36.85
N MET A 390 -5.86 -7.00 35.81
CA MET A 390 -6.76 -8.17 35.92
C MET A 390 -6.00 -9.40 36.40
N ILE A 391 -4.77 -9.64 35.90
CA ILE A 391 -3.90 -10.71 36.42
C ILE A 391 -3.53 -10.43 37.86
N GLY A 392 -3.18 -9.20 38.22
CA GLY A 392 -2.90 -8.77 39.61
C GLY A 392 -4.08 -8.95 40.57
N LEU A 393 -5.32 -8.96 40.08
CA LEU A 393 -6.52 -9.31 40.83
C LEU A 393 -6.70 -10.82 41.01
N GLY A 394 -5.77 -11.67 40.54
CA GLY A 394 -5.87 -13.11 40.57
C GLY A 394 -6.84 -13.69 39.53
N ILE A 395 -7.08 -13.00 38.44
CA ILE A 395 -7.77 -13.56 37.25
C ILE A 395 -6.75 -14.35 36.49
N ARG A 396 -7.07 -15.58 36.12
CA ARG A 396 -6.18 -16.45 35.34
C ARG A 396 -5.79 -15.79 34.00
N GLU A 397 -4.52 -15.80 33.68
CA GLU A 397 -3.98 -15.21 32.45
C GLU A 397 -4.71 -15.69 31.19
N GLU A 398 -5.03 -17.00 31.13
CA GLU A 398 -5.81 -17.56 30.04
C GLU A 398 -7.16 -16.86 29.86
N HIS A 399 -7.88 -16.56 30.96
CA HIS A 399 -9.16 -15.86 30.87
C HIS A 399 -8.99 -14.42 30.43
N VAL A 400 -7.91 -13.74 30.85
CA VAL A 400 -7.57 -12.37 30.40
C VAL A 400 -7.28 -12.38 28.91
N GLU A 401 -6.49 -13.32 28.42
CA GLU A 401 -6.20 -13.48 26.98
C GLU A 401 -7.50 -13.70 26.16
N ARG A 402 -8.44 -14.47 26.69
CA ARG A 402 -9.76 -14.68 26.07
C ARG A 402 -10.62 -13.42 26.10
N VAL A 403 -10.60 -12.63 27.18
CA VAL A 403 -11.26 -11.32 27.23
C VAL A 403 -10.70 -10.40 26.16
N LEU A 404 -9.38 -10.36 26.00
CA LEU A 404 -8.71 -9.55 25.01
C LEU A 404 -8.89 -10.08 23.57
N GLY A 405 -9.34 -11.33 23.39
CA GLY A 405 -9.52 -11.95 22.08
C GLY A 405 -8.22 -12.21 21.35
N HIS A 406 -7.18 -12.58 22.07
CA HIS A 406 -5.96 -13.11 21.50
C HIS A 406 -6.16 -14.55 21.04
N LYS A 407 -5.56 -14.90 19.88
CA LYS A 407 -5.53 -16.30 19.44
C LYS A 407 -4.54 -17.06 20.31
N ILE A 408 -4.97 -18.19 20.86
CA ILE A 408 -4.02 -19.13 21.43
C ILE A 408 -3.28 -19.78 20.27
N GLY A 409 -1.97 -19.59 20.25
CA GLY A 409 -1.10 -20.24 19.28
C GLY A 409 -0.87 -21.72 19.61
N GLY A 410 -0.30 -22.46 18.65
CA GLY A 410 0.09 -23.85 18.83
C GLY A 410 -1.08 -24.84 18.81
N VAL A 411 -0.81 -26.08 19.21
CA VAL A 411 -1.75 -27.22 19.18
C VAL A 411 -3.00 -26.96 20.01
N ALA A 412 -2.86 -26.31 21.16
CA ALA A 412 -4.00 -25.96 22.03
C ALA A 412 -5.04 -25.08 21.34
N GLY A 413 -4.64 -24.19 20.44
CA GLY A 413 -5.56 -23.33 19.69
C GLY A 413 -6.37 -24.06 18.62
N VAL A 414 -5.91 -25.22 18.15
CA VAL A 414 -6.57 -26.04 17.14
C VAL A 414 -7.71 -26.87 17.77
N TYR A 415 -7.52 -27.37 18.96
CA TYR A 415 -8.48 -28.29 19.60
C TYR A 415 -9.45 -27.62 20.58
N ASN A 416 -9.19 -26.37 21.03
CA ASN A 416 -10.02 -25.72 22.02
C ASN A 416 -11.07 -24.78 21.39
N HIS A 417 -12.27 -25.30 21.16
CA HIS A 417 -13.43 -24.56 20.64
C HIS A 417 -14.36 -23.99 21.72
N HIS A 418 -13.97 -24.04 22.99
CA HIS A 418 -14.76 -23.52 24.08
C HIS A 418 -14.93 -22.00 23.97
N SER A 419 -16.14 -21.48 24.19
CA SER A 419 -16.45 -20.04 24.04
C SER A 419 -15.86 -19.16 25.13
N TYR A 420 -15.54 -19.73 26.28
CA TYR A 420 -15.06 -19.03 27.50
C TYR A 420 -15.96 -17.86 27.91
N LEU A 421 -17.26 -17.92 27.59
CA LEU A 421 -18.16 -16.80 27.85
C LEU A 421 -18.38 -16.57 29.36
N LEU A 422 -18.50 -17.64 30.14
CA LEU A 422 -18.66 -17.55 31.59
C LEU A 422 -17.40 -17.01 32.29
N GLU A 423 -16.25 -17.51 31.90
CA GLU A 423 -14.95 -17.08 32.40
C GLU A 423 -14.67 -15.62 32.09
N LYS A 424 -14.94 -15.21 30.83
CA LYS A 424 -14.84 -13.80 30.43
C LYS A 424 -15.78 -12.92 31.22
N ARG A 425 -17.01 -13.36 31.47
CA ARG A 425 -17.98 -12.66 32.29
C ARG A 425 -17.46 -12.49 33.71
N GLY A 426 -17.05 -13.59 34.39
CA GLY A 426 -16.50 -13.56 35.71
C GLY A 426 -15.29 -12.62 35.85
N ALA A 427 -14.39 -12.66 34.84
CA ALA A 427 -13.23 -11.78 34.80
C ALA A 427 -13.61 -10.31 34.70
N LEU A 428 -14.51 -9.96 33.76
CA LEU A 428 -14.97 -8.58 33.57
C LEU A 428 -15.82 -8.05 34.67
N GLU A 429 -16.64 -8.88 35.32
CA GLU A 429 -17.39 -8.49 36.52
C GLU A 429 -16.45 -8.20 37.70
N LYS A 430 -15.45 -9.07 37.97
CA LYS A 430 -14.45 -8.85 39.01
C LYS A 430 -13.68 -7.54 38.77
N TRP A 431 -13.26 -7.27 37.53
CA TRP A 431 -12.61 -6.03 37.09
C TRP A 431 -13.55 -4.82 37.24
N GLY A 432 -14.79 -4.97 36.76
CA GLY A 432 -15.80 -3.91 36.75
C GLY A 432 -16.16 -3.40 38.15
N LYS A 433 -16.13 -4.27 39.18
CA LYS A 433 -16.38 -3.88 40.59
C LYS A 433 -15.46 -2.77 41.07
N LEU A 434 -14.24 -2.64 40.57
CA LEU A 434 -13.30 -1.55 40.90
C LEU A 434 -13.76 -0.17 40.38
N TRP A 435 -14.69 -0.15 39.43
CA TRP A 435 -15.19 1.02 38.73
C TRP A 435 -16.68 1.30 39.03
N ALA A 436 -17.31 0.40 39.77
CA ALA A 436 -18.69 0.53 40.23
C ALA A 436 -18.70 1.35 41.51
N SER A 437 -18.64 2.65 41.39
CA SER A 437 -18.89 3.58 42.51
C SER A 437 -17.78 4.62 42.66
N LYS A 438 -18.04 5.88 42.71
CA LYS A 438 -18.72 6.52 43.86
C LYS A 438 -19.48 7.71 43.35
#